data_ef2fcb90d427d3c33f0f070f4945ce3d
#
_entry.id   ef2fcb90d427d3c33f0f070f4945ce3d
#
_cell.length_a   1.000
_cell.length_b   1.000
_cell.length_c   1.000
_cell.angle_alpha   90.00
_cell.angle_beta   90.00
_cell.angle_gamma   90.00
#
_symmetry.space_group_name_H-M   'P 1'
#
loop_
_entity.id
_entity.type
_entity.pdbx_description
1 polymer ?
#
loop_
_entity_poly.entity_id
_entity_poly.type
_entity_poly.pdbx_seq_one_letter_code
_entity_poly.pdbx_strand_id
1 'polypeptide(L)'
;TSIAANIQSTGLDKNRLFGPFLSFRKERRYAKLQVDSLAIKCVNMLQPVKALSGGNKQKVVFGKWIADDADILILDCPTRGVDIGVKAAMYQLIYQMKQKGKSIIMISEEMPELIGMSDRLLVIRDGKVNGEFYRKDGYDQHKLIECMI
;
A
#
# COMPACT_ATOMS: atom_id res chain seq x y z
N THR A 1 18.80 5.78 -3.55
CA THR A 1 18.74 4.35 -3.89
C THR A 1 17.90 4.15 -5.16
N SER A 2 18.18 3.05 -5.91
CA SER A 2 17.44 2.68 -7.12
C SER A 2 16.05 2.12 -6.80
N ILE A 3 15.17 2.04 -7.81
CA ILE A 3 13.85 1.41 -7.70
C ILE A 3 13.99 -0.04 -7.25
N ALA A 4 14.86 -0.81 -7.92
CA ALA A 4 15.11 -2.22 -7.57
C ALA A 4 15.57 -2.38 -6.12
N ALA A 5 16.55 -1.59 -5.67
CA ALA A 5 17.06 -1.65 -4.31
C ALA A 5 15.99 -1.29 -3.25
N ASN A 6 15.07 -0.36 -3.57
CA ASN A 6 13.96 -0.05 -2.66
C ASN A 6 12.97 -1.20 -2.54
N ILE A 7 12.53 -1.77 -3.67
CA ILE A 7 11.56 -2.88 -3.68
C ILE A 7 12.11 -4.11 -2.95
N GLN A 8 13.42 -4.35 -3.08
CA GLN A 8 14.08 -5.52 -2.48
C GLN A 8 14.39 -5.37 -0.99
N SER A 9 14.39 -4.15 -0.47
CA SER A 9 14.90 -3.87 0.89
C SER A 9 14.17 -4.61 2.02
N THR A 10 12.95 -5.08 1.82
CA THR A 10 12.18 -5.88 2.79
C THR A 10 12.25 -7.38 2.53
N GLY A 11 12.50 -7.82 1.30
CA GLY A 11 12.49 -9.22 0.89
C GLY A 11 13.88 -9.88 0.83
N LEU A 12 14.89 -9.34 1.54
CA LEU A 12 16.27 -9.85 1.48
C LEU A 12 16.37 -11.32 1.90
N ASP A 13 15.63 -11.74 2.91
CA ASP A 13 15.64 -13.13 3.40
C ASP A 13 15.09 -14.13 2.37
N LYS A 14 14.07 -13.73 1.60
CA LYS A 14 13.46 -14.57 0.55
C LYS A 14 14.37 -14.75 -0.67
N ASN A 15 15.34 -13.88 -0.85
CA ASN A 15 16.27 -13.87 -1.99
C ASN A 15 17.64 -14.52 -1.69
N ARG A 16 17.82 -15.08 -0.50
CA ARG A 16 19.05 -15.79 -0.13
C ARG A 16 19.24 -17.07 -0.95
N LEU A 17 20.46 -17.34 -1.35
CA LEU A 17 20.86 -18.58 -2.02
C LEU A 17 21.26 -19.63 -0.99
N PHE A 18 22.26 -19.28 -0.16
CA PHE A 18 22.80 -20.10 0.91
C PHE A 18 23.44 -19.17 1.95
N GLY A 19 22.97 -19.21 3.19
CA GLY A 19 23.49 -18.36 4.25
C GLY A 19 23.36 -16.85 3.92
N PRO A 20 24.45 -16.04 4.02
CA PRO A 20 24.40 -14.60 3.78
C PRO A 20 24.42 -14.18 2.31
N PHE A 21 24.54 -15.13 1.37
CA PHE A 21 24.69 -14.80 -0.04
C PHE A 21 23.35 -14.52 -0.72
N LEU A 22 23.25 -13.34 -1.37
CA LEU A 22 22.10 -12.91 -2.14
C LEU A 22 22.23 -13.32 -3.62
N SER A 23 21.12 -13.71 -4.25
CA SER A 23 21.08 -14.01 -5.67
C SER A 23 20.67 -12.79 -6.48
N PHE A 24 21.63 -12.06 -7.06
CA PHE A 24 21.35 -10.91 -7.93
C PHE A 24 20.37 -11.22 -9.07
N ARG A 25 20.36 -12.46 -9.59
CA ARG A 25 19.40 -12.87 -10.63
C ARG A 25 17.96 -12.96 -10.09
N LYS A 26 17.78 -13.56 -8.91
CA LYS A 26 16.48 -13.66 -8.23
C LYS A 26 15.97 -12.26 -7.85
N GLU A 27 16.84 -11.43 -7.27
CA GLU A 27 16.54 -10.07 -6.94
C GLU A 27 16.04 -9.26 -8.14
N ARG A 28 16.79 -9.29 -9.24
CA ARG A 28 16.44 -8.54 -10.45
C ARG A 28 15.12 -9.05 -11.06
N ARG A 29 14.90 -10.35 -11.09
CA ARG A 29 13.64 -10.94 -11.56
C ARG A 29 12.47 -10.52 -10.70
N TYR A 30 12.65 -10.54 -9.40
CA TYR A 30 11.64 -10.16 -8.44
C TYR A 30 11.29 -8.68 -8.53
N ALA A 31 12.29 -7.78 -8.54
CA ALA A 31 12.06 -6.36 -8.73
C ALA A 31 11.33 -6.06 -10.04
N LYS A 32 11.67 -6.79 -11.12
CA LYS A 32 10.98 -6.66 -12.41
C LYS A 32 9.51 -7.05 -12.31
N LEU A 33 9.19 -8.16 -11.67
CA LEU A 33 7.82 -8.60 -11.46
C LEU A 33 6.98 -7.55 -10.71
N GLN A 34 7.56 -6.91 -9.68
CA GLN A 34 6.88 -5.85 -8.93
C GLN A 34 6.70 -4.57 -9.77
N VAL A 35 7.72 -4.16 -10.50
CA VAL A 35 7.64 -2.99 -11.41
C VAL A 35 6.53 -3.20 -12.46
N ASP A 36 6.47 -4.38 -13.05
CA ASP A 36 5.48 -4.73 -14.08
C ASP A 36 4.07 -4.82 -13.46
N SER A 37 3.91 -5.54 -12.33
CA SER A 37 2.60 -5.74 -11.68
C SER A 37 1.98 -4.45 -11.16
N LEU A 38 2.80 -3.51 -10.69
CA LEU A 38 2.37 -2.20 -10.20
C LEU A 38 2.29 -1.14 -11.30
N ALA A 39 2.63 -1.50 -12.53
CA ALA A 39 2.73 -0.59 -13.66
C ALA A 39 3.54 0.68 -13.30
N ILE A 40 4.73 0.50 -12.70
CA ILE A 40 5.61 1.61 -12.34
C ILE A 40 6.24 2.16 -13.62
N LYS A 41 5.92 3.41 -13.97
CA LYS A 41 6.50 4.07 -15.13
C LYS A 41 7.93 4.52 -14.81
N CYS A 42 8.90 3.81 -15.36
CA CYS A 42 10.33 4.11 -15.20
C CYS A 42 11.10 3.80 -16.51
N VAL A 43 12.22 4.46 -16.71
CA VAL A 43 13.12 4.18 -17.85
C VAL A 43 13.82 2.84 -17.66
N ASN A 44 14.31 2.60 -16.47
CA ASN A 44 14.85 1.31 -16.05
C ASN A 44 14.80 1.20 -14.50
N MET A 45 14.92 -0.03 -13.99
CA MET A 45 14.83 -0.31 -12.54
C MET A 45 16.02 0.21 -11.72
N LEU A 46 17.12 0.57 -12.38
CA LEU A 46 18.32 1.08 -11.71
C LEU A 46 18.27 2.59 -11.51
N GLN A 47 17.29 3.29 -12.13
CA GLN A 47 17.15 4.73 -11.92
C GLN A 47 16.81 5.05 -10.45
N PRO A 48 17.25 6.22 -9.95
CA PRO A 48 16.92 6.65 -8.59
C PRO A 48 15.42 6.88 -8.40
N VAL A 49 14.85 6.43 -7.27
CA VAL A 49 13.43 6.65 -6.94
C VAL A 49 13.08 8.15 -6.92
N LYS A 50 14.01 9.03 -6.54
CA LYS A 50 13.81 10.48 -6.53
C LYS A 50 13.42 11.06 -7.90
N ALA A 51 13.83 10.40 -8.98
CA ALA A 51 13.52 10.83 -10.36
C ALA A 51 12.12 10.43 -10.83
N LEU A 52 11.35 9.70 -10.04
CA LEU A 52 9.97 9.32 -10.36
C LEU A 52 8.99 10.44 -9.99
N SER A 53 7.82 10.44 -10.65
CA SER A 53 6.66 11.22 -10.22
C SER A 53 6.17 10.75 -8.84
N GLY A 54 5.43 11.60 -8.12
CA GLY A 54 4.87 11.28 -6.80
C GLY A 54 4.13 9.95 -6.77
N GLY A 55 3.22 9.72 -7.71
CA GLY A 55 2.47 8.48 -7.82
C GLY A 55 3.33 7.24 -8.10
N ASN A 56 4.37 7.36 -8.92
CA ASN A 56 5.28 6.23 -9.13
C ASN A 56 6.19 5.97 -7.91
N LYS A 57 6.57 7.01 -7.15
CA LYS A 57 7.25 6.84 -5.85
C LYS A 57 6.39 6.05 -4.88
N GLN A 58 5.10 6.39 -4.79
CA GLN A 58 4.14 5.70 -3.93
C GLN A 58 3.99 4.22 -4.33
N LYS A 59 3.89 3.92 -5.63
CA LYS A 59 3.88 2.54 -6.14
C LYS A 59 5.15 1.76 -5.76
N VAL A 60 6.31 2.39 -5.74
CA VAL A 60 7.57 1.76 -5.27
C VAL A 60 7.47 1.40 -3.78
N VAL A 61 6.92 2.30 -2.95
CA VAL A 61 6.68 2.02 -1.52
C VAL A 61 5.73 0.84 -1.34
N PHE A 62 4.63 0.81 -2.10
CA PHE A 62 3.72 -0.34 -2.10
C PHE A 62 4.41 -1.62 -2.55
N GLY A 63 5.18 -1.57 -3.64
CA GLY A 63 5.94 -2.72 -4.14
C GLY A 63 6.87 -3.31 -3.11
N LYS A 64 7.50 -2.46 -2.32
CA LYS A 64 8.35 -2.87 -1.20
C LYS A 64 7.59 -3.74 -0.19
N TRP A 65 6.41 -3.33 0.26
CA TRP A 65 5.64 -4.04 1.29
C TRP A 65 4.84 -5.24 0.74
N ILE A 66 4.34 -5.16 -0.49
CA ILE A 66 3.75 -6.31 -1.20
C ILE A 66 4.80 -7.41 -1.36
N ALA A 67 6.03 -7.01 -1.59
CA ALA A 67 7.18 -7.89 -1.73
C ALA A 67 7.43 -8.75 -0.49
N ASP A 68 7.19 -8.19 0.67
CA ASP A 68 7.40 -8.87 1.95
C ASP A 68 6.34 -9.96 2.23
N ASP A 69 5.22 -9.94 1.48
CA ASP A 69 4.11 -10.90 1.60
C ASP A 69 3.53 -10.96 3.02
N ALA A 70 3.56 -9.82 3.72
CA ALA A 70 3.00 -9.70 5.06
C ALA A 70 1.51 -10.05 5.09
N ASP A 71 1.04 -10.69 6.17
CA ASP A 71 -0.36 -11.04 6.34
C ASP A 71 -1.21 -9.85 6.77
N ILE A 72 -0.59 -8.88 7.44
CA ILE A 72 -1.23 -7.65 7.90
C ILE A 72 -0.47 -6.45 7.33
N LEU A 73 -1.19 -5.53 6.72
CA LEU A 73 -0.65 -4.29 6.16
C LEU A 73 -1.28 -3.09 6.85
N ILE A 74 -0.44 -2.20 7.33
CA ILE A 74 -0.88 -0.91 7.88
C ILE A 74 -0.50 0.17 6.87
N LEU A 75 -1.51 0.86 6.35
CA LEU A 75 -1.39 1.90 5.33
C LEU A 75 -1.80 3.24 5.95
N ASP A 76 -0.82 4.09 6.19
CA ASP A 76 -1.05 5.44 6.73
C ASP A 76 -1.10 6.45 5.59
N CYS A 77 -2.27 7.05 5.38
CA CYS A 77 -2.57 8.03 4.33
C CYS A 77 -1.98 7.64 2.95
N PRO A 78 -2.27 6.42 2.44
CA PRO A 78 -1.56 5.86 1.29
C PRO A 78 -1.77 6.67 0.01
N THR A 79 -2.84 7.43 -0.09
CA THR A 79 -3.22 8.21 -1.27
C THR A 79 -3.00 9.71 -1.11
N ARG A 80 -2.38 10.14 -0.01
CA ARG A 80 -2.16 11.56 0.27
C ARG A 80 -1.23 12.19 -0.78
N GLY A 81 -1.70 13.30 -1.38
CA GLY A 81 -0.90 14.06 -2.33
C GLY A 81 -0.67 13.39 -3.70
N VAL A 82 -1.47 12.39 -4.04
CA VAL A 82 -1.44 11.74 -5.36
C VAL A 82 -2.66 12.15 -6.20
N ASP A 83 -2.51 12.10 -7.52
CA ASP A 83 -3.61 12.39 -8.46
C ASP A 83 -4.68 11.27 -8.48
N ILE A 84 -5.87 11.60 -9.01
CA ILE A 84 -7.03 10.70 -9.04
C ILE A 84 -6.71 9.37 -9.76
N GLY A 85 -5.95 9.41 -10.85
CA GLY A 85 -5.60 8.20 -11.59
C GLY A 85 -4.69 7.27 -10.79
N VAL A 86 -3.78 7.83 -10.00
CA VAL A 86 -2.93 7.06 -9.09
C VAL A 86 -3.73 6.53 -7.92
N LYS A 87 -4.66 7.32 -7.33
CA LYS A 87 -5.56 6.84 -6.27
C LYS A 87 -6.32 5.59 -6.72
N ALA A 88 -6.94 5.62 -7.91
CA ALA A 88 -7.68 4.49 -8.45
C ALA A 88 -6.80 3.22 -8.58
N ALA A 89 -5.57 3.38 -9.09
CA ALA A 89 -4.64 2.26 -9.19
C ALA A 89 -4.25 1.68 -7.82
N MET A 90 -4.10 2.54 -6.81
CA MET A 90 -3.79 2.12 -5.43
C MET A 90 -4.96 1.38 -4.79
N TYR A 91 -6.19 1.84 -4.98
CA TYR A 91 -7.38 1.14 -4.49
C TYR A 91 -7.50 -0.26 -5.10
N GLN A 92 -7.21 -0.41 -6.39
CA GLN A 92 -7.18 -1.72 -7.03
C GLN A 92 -6.12 -2.64 -6.43
N LEU A 93 -4.92 -2.12 -6.12
CA LEU A 93 -3.87 -2.90 -5.45
C LEU A 93 -4.29 -3.35 -4.05
N ILE A 94 -4.86 -2.45 -3.25
CA ILE A 94 -5.38 -2.76 -1.91
C ILE A 94 -6.46 -3.84 -2.02
N TYR A 95 -7.39 -3.70 -2.96
CA TYR A 95 -8.43 -4.71 -3.20
C TYR A 95 -7.86 -6.07 -3.60
N GLN A 96 -6.86 -6.11 -4.49
CA GLN A 96 -6.19 -7.36 -4.88
C GLN A 96 -5.49 -8.04 -3.69
N MET A 97 -4.92 -7.27 -2.76
CA MET A 97 -4.31 -7.80 -1.55
C MET A 97 -5.37 -8.40 -0.62
N LYS A 98 -6.51 -7.74 -0.46
CA LYS A 98 -7.66 -8.28 0.25
C LYS A 98 -8.12 -9.61 -0.37
N GLN A 99 -8.23 -9.70 -1.70
CA GLN A 99 -8.59 -10.93 -2.41
C GLN A 99 -7.59 -12.09 -2.20
N LYS A 100 -6.34 -11.76 -1.91
CA LYS A 100 -5.30 -12.73 -1.52
C LYS A 100 -5.36 -13.12 -0.03
N GLY A 101 -6.37 -12.68 0.70
CA GLY A 101 -6.56 -13.00 2.12
C GLY A 101 -5.74 -12.14 3.08
N LYS A 102 -5.14 -11.03 2.62
CA LYS A 102 -4.40 -10.12 3.50
C LYS A 102 -5.35 -9.25 4.31
N SER A 103 -5.00 -9.02 5.57
CA SER A 103 -5.69 -8.05 6.43
C SER A 103 -5.09 -6.67 6.24
N ILE A 104 -5.94 -5.65 6.08
CA ILE A 104 -5.48 -4.28 5.78
C ILE A 104 -6.08 -3.32 6.79
N ILE A 105 -5.22 -2.56 7.46
CA ILE A 105 -5.60 -1.42 8.29
C ILE A 105 -5.25 -0.17 7.49
N MET A 106 -6.25 0.60 7.12
CA MET A 106 -6.06 1.84 6.38
C MET A 106 -6.42 3.02 7.26
N ILE A 107 -5.50 3.97 7.40
CA ILE A 107 -5.70 5.23 8.08
C ILE A 107 -5.84 6.30 7.00
N SER A 108 -6.87 7.13 7.06
CA SER A 108 -7.08 8.23 6.12
C SER A 108 -7.89 9.35 6.76
N GLU A 109 -7.64 10.57 6.33
CA GLU A 109 -8.42 11.76 6.66
C GLU A 109 -9.58 11.95 5.66
N GLU A 110 -9.58 11.21 4.55
CA GLU A 110 -10.59 11.30 3.50
C GLU A 110 -11.74 10.32 3.76
N MET A 111 -12.85 10.83 4.33
CA MET A 111 -14.03 10.00 4.62
C MET A 111 -14.57 9.21 3.41
N PRO A 112 -14.68 9.77 2.19
CA PRO A 112 -15.13 9.01 1.02
C PRO A 112 -14.23 7.81 0.70
N GLU A 113 -12.92 7.94 0.93
CA GLU A 113 -11.95 6.86 0.75
C GLU A 113 -12.23 5.72 1.74
N LEU A 114 -12.38 6.04 3.01
CA LEU A 114 -12.65 5.07 4.07
C LEU A 114 -13.98 4.35 3.83
N ILE A 115 -15.05 5.07 3.51
CA ILE A 115 -16.37 4.51 3.19
C ILE A 115 -16.27 3.58 1.97
N GLY A 116 -15.52 3.98 0.93
CA GLY A 116 -15.36 3.20 -0.29
C GLY A 116 -14.57 1.91 -0.11
N MET A 117 -13.55 1.93 0.74
CA MET A 117 -12.55 0.86 0.82
C MET A 117 -12.69 -0.07 2.03
N SER A 118 -13.29 0.37 3.14
CA SER A 118 -13.31 -0.39 4.39
C SER A 118 -14.50 -1.33 4.51
N ASP A 119 -14.31 -2.49 5.12
CA ASP A 119 -15.38 -3.39 5.56
C ASP A 119 -15.87 -3.02 6.98
N ARG A 120 -14.95 -2.49 7.80
CA ARG A 120 -15.18 -1.97 9.15
C ARG A 120 -14.45 -0.65 9.29
N LEU A 121 -15.10 0.34 9.89
CA LEU A 121 -14.59 1.68 10.09
C LEU A 121 -14.61 2.01 11.58
N LEU A 122 -13.47 2.46 12.09
CA LEU A 122 -13.32 2.96 13.45
C LEU A 122 -13.08 4.46 13.40
N VAL A 123 -13.86 5.23 14.15
CA VAL A 123 -13.62 6.65 14.37
C VAL A 123 -12.87 6.83 15.67
N ILE A 124 -11.69 7.43 15.59
CA ILE A 124 -10.83 7.68 16.74
C ILE A 124 -10.84 9.19 17.05
N ARG A 125 -11.12 9.52 18.31
CA ARG A 125 -11.08 10.88 18.81
C ARG A 125 -10.42 10.90 20.18
N ASP A 126 -9.52 11.83 20.41
CA ASP A 126 -8.79 11.99 21.68
C ASP A 126 -8.16 10.68 22.21
N GLY A 127 -7.62 9.87 21.29
CA GLY A 127 -6.99 8.59 21.60
C GLY A 127 -7.95 7.46 21.98
N LYS A 128 -9.27 7.64 21.78
CA LYS A 128 -10.30 6.64 22.07
C LYS A 128 -11.11 6.32 20.83
N VAL A 129 -11.62 5.08 20.75
CA VAL A 129 -12.59 4.69 19.74
C VAL A 129 -13.93 5.31 20.11
N ASN A 130 -14.40 6.26 19.32
CA ASN A 130 -15.65 6.99 19.53
C ASN A 130 -16.81 6.44 18.70
N GLY A 131 -16.54 5.65 17.68
CA GLY A 131 -17.55 4.99 16.86
C GLY A 131 -16.99 3.81 16.10
N GLU A 132 -17.82 2.80 15.89
CA GLU A 132 -17.53 1.60 15.11
C GLU A 132 -18.68 1.32 14.16
N PHE A 133 -18.37 1.14 12.87
CA PHE A 133 -19.34 0.99 11.80
C PHE A 133 -18.94 -0.17 10.90
N TYR A 134 -19.92 -0.88 10.36
CA TYR A 134 -19.71 -2.01 9.45
C TYR A 134 -20.36 -1.75 8.10
N ARG A 135 -19.69 -2.14 7.01
CA ARG A 135 -20.22 -2.02 5.65
C ARG A 135 -21.57 -2.72 5.46
N LYS A 136 -21.76 -3.89 6.07
CA LYS A 136 -23.00 -4.68 5.99
C LYS A 136 -24.24 -3.92 6.48
N ASP A 137 -24.06 -2.97 7.40
CA ASP A 137 -25.14 -2.17 8.01
C ASP A 137 -25.34 -0.83 7.26
N GLY A 138 -24.51 -0.56 6.25
CA GLY A 138 -24.42 0.71 5.57
C GLY A 138 -23.66 1.76 6.37
N TYR A 139 -22.94 2.65 5.68
CA TYR A 139 -22.25 3.75 6.32
C TYR A 139 -23.10 5.03 6.28
N ASP A 140 -23.60 5.45 7.45
CA ASP A 140 -24.30 6.72 7.63
C ASP A 140 -23.26 7.83 7.86
N GLN A 141 -23.12 8.72 6.87
CA GLN A 141 -22.14 9.81 6.93
C GLN A 141 -22.42 10.79 8.07
N HIS A 142 -23.69 11.03 8.42
CA HIS A 142 -24.03 11.93 9.52
C HIS A 142 -23.57 11.38 10.86
N LYS A 143 -23.81 10.10 11.12
CA LYS A 143 -23.33 9.42 12.33
C LYS A 143 -21.81 9.37 12.40
N LEU A 144 -21.13 9.18 11.26
CA LEU A 144 -19.68 9.23 11.20
C LEU A 144 -19.16 10.59 11.62
N ILE A 145 -19.75 11.68 11.09
CA ILE A 145 -19.36 13.05 11.42
C ILE A 145 -19.64 13.35 12.89
N GLU A 146 -20.79 12.95 13.44
CA GLU A 146 -21.10 13.12 14.87
C GLU A 146 -20.05 12.48 15.79
N CYS A 147 -19.51 11.30 15.39
CA CYS A 147 -18.43 10.66 16.15
C CYS A 147 -17.06 11.37 16.01
N MET A 148 -16.89 12.21 15.00
CA MET A 148 -15.63 12.94 14.76
C MET A 148 -15.57 14.29 15.50
N ILE A 149 -16.73 14.88 15.80
CA ILE A 149 -16.91 16.17 16.49
C ILE A 149 -16.97 15.95 18.00
#